data_2c7a23b23577df24762ac6d05d92d1e1
#
_entry.id   2c7a23b23577df24762ac6d05d92d1e1
#
_cell.length_a   1.000
_cell.length_b   1.000
_cell.length_c   1.000
_cell.angle_alpha   90.00
_cell.angle_beta   90.00
_cell.angle_gamma   90.00
#
_symmetry.space_group_name_H-M   'P 1'
#
loop_
_entity.id
_entity.type
_entity.pdbx_description
1 polymer ?
#
loop_
_entity_poly.entity_id
_entity_poly.type
_entity_poly.pdbx_seq_one_letter_code
_entity_poly.pdbx_strand_id
1 'polypeptide(L)'
;MSPDELLRELGDLATSLGPAVRPAGTDELLRSLTETARQLFGAAACSLALLTEDESELIYTVAAGEGADDVTGMRISSSLGIAGWVVQSGQPIAVSDLASDSRFARDTAERTGYVPQAILAVPVETPQRMLGVISLLDRDSRRPGAEQDMALLSLFADQAALALASVEAFSMMGRVLLDALAEAAAGQDLAIALRQAAASLPAADPGLAALAATFAALARRGDAERQLALAVLADVRQYVERRPSRPR
;
A
#
# COMPACT_ATOMS: atom_id res chain seq x y z
N MET A 1 20.86 15.98 -31.75
CA MET A 1 19.71 15.20 -31.27
C MET A 1 18.47 15.71 -31.98
N SER A 2 17.83 14.89 -32.78
CA SER A 2 16.61 15.30 -33.49
C SER A 2 15.46 15.39 -32.53
N PRO A 3 14.39 16.17 -32.82
CA PRO A 3 13.17 16.17 -31.98
C PRO A 3 12.59 14.77 -31.76
N ASP A 4 12.71 13.88 -32.75
CA ASP A 4 12.24 12.50 -32.68
C ASP A 4 13.10 11.59 -31.80
N GLU A 5 14.41 11.84 -31.71
CA GLU A 5 15.30 11.17 -30.76
C GLU A 5 15.02 11.59 -29.34
N LEU A 6 14.81 12.89 -29.12
CA LEU A 6 14.40 13.42 -27.79
C LEU A 6 13.06 12.86 -27.34
N LEU A 7 12.08 12.75 -28.24
CA LEU A 7 10.76 12.18 -27.96
C LEU A 7 10.84 10.70 -27.64
N ARG A 8 11.73 9.96 -28.31
CA ARG A 8 11.91 8.52 -28.01
C ARG A 8 12.60 8.33 -26.67
N GLU A 9 13.67 9.10 -26.39
CA GLU A 9 14.33 9.07 -25.06
C GLU A 9 13.39 9.51 -23.93
N LEU A 10 12.55 10.52 -24.13
CA LEU A 10 11.54 10.94 -23.14
C LEU A 10 10.42 9.90 -23.01
N GLY A 11 10.03 9.22 -24.06
CA GLY A 11 9.08 8.09 -24.02
C GLY A 11 9.64 6.88 -23.26
N ASP A 12 10.90 6.54 -23.52
CA ASP A 12 11.63 5.48 -22.83
C ASP A 12 11.88 5.85 -21.35
N LEU A 13 12.19 7.13 -21.06
CA LEU A 13 12.27 7.67 -19.70
C LEU A 13 10.89 7.63 -19.00
N ALA A 14 9.81 8.03 -19.64
CA ALA A 14 8.47 7.99 -19.07
C ALA A 14 8.02 6.55 -18.77
N THR A 15 8.37 5.61 -19.66
CA THR A 15 8.09 4.18 -19.47
C THR A 15 8.97 3.58 -18.36
N SER A 16 10.20 4.04 -18.21
CA SER A 16 11.11 3.63 -17.13
C SER A 16 10.84 4.34 -15.81
N LEU A 17 10.28 5.56 -15.83
CA LEU A 17 9.90 6.32 -14.62
C LEU A 17 8.61 5.80 -13.98
N GLY A 18 7.74 5.09 -14.71
CA GLY A 18 6.56 4.45 -14.15
C GLY A 18 6.89 3.56 -12.91
N PRO A 19 7.89 2.65 -12.99
CA PRO A 19 8.41 1.93 -11.83
C PRO A 19 9.26 2.78 -10.87
N ALA A 20 9.95 3.82 -11.36
CA ALA A 20 10.88 4.63 -10.57
C ALA A 20 10.20 5.68 -9.66
N VAL A 21 8.90 5.92 -9.84
CA VAL A 21 8.09 6.77 -8.94
C VAL A 21 7.67 6.01 -7.69
N ARG A 22 7.81 4.68 -7.63
CA ARG A 22 7.72 3.94 -6.36
C ARG A 22 9.01 4.16 -5.56
N PRO A 23 8.93 4.43 -4.25
CA PRO A 23 10.12 4.42 -3.41
C PRO A 23 10.86 3.11 -3.63
N ALA A 24 12.08 3.18 -4.16
CA ALA A 24 12.90 2.00 -4.33
C ALA A 24 13.04 1.30 -2.97
N GLY A 25 12.72 0.01 -2.91
CA GLY A 25 12.87 -0.78 -1.69
C GLY A 25 11.58 -1.01 -0.87
N THR A 26 10.40 -0.59 -1.32
CA THR A 26 9.16 -0.88 -0.56
C THR A 26 8.92 -2.39 -0.40
N ASP A 27 9.07 -3.16 -1.46
CA ASP A 27 8.92 -4.62 -1.41
C ASP A 27 10.00 -5.25 -0.52
N GLU A 28 11.21 -4.70 -0.53
CA GLU A 28 12.31 -5.13 0.33
C GLU A 28 12.04 -4.76 1.79
N LEU A 29 11.51 -3.56 2.04
CA LEU A 29 11.09 -3.12 3.37
C LEU A 29 9.98 -4.04 3.93
N LEU A 30 8.93 -4.33 3.15
CA LEU A 30 7.86 -5.21 3.58
C LEU A 30 8.36 -6.64 3.85
N ARG A 31 9.28 -7.16 3.01
CA ARG A 31 9.95 -8.45 3.27
C ARG A 31 10.76 -8.41 4.56
N SER A 32 11.55 -7.37 4.76
CA SER A 32 12.35 -7.19 5.98
C SER A 32 11.47 -7.10 7.23
N LEU A 33 10.36 -6.36 7.18
CA LEU A 33 9.38 -6.27 8.26
C LEU A 33 8.77 -7.64 8.59
N THR A 34 8.35 -8.38 7.56
CA THR A 34 7.72 -9.70 7.71
C THR A 34 8.71 -10.71 8.30
N GLU A 35 9.95 -10.77 7.80
CA GLU A 35 10.98 -11.66 8.33
C GLU A 35 11.40 -11.25 9.74
N THR A 36 11.55 -9.95 10.01
CA THR A 36 11.89 -9.47 11.36
C THR A 36 10.79 -9.81 12.36
N ALA A 37 9.52 -9.63 11.99
CA ALA A 37 8.39 -10.03 12.81
C ALA A 37 8.45 -11.55 13.08
N ARG A 38 8.60 -12.38 12.04
CA ARG A 38 8.72 -13.84 12.19
C ARG A 38 9.80 -14.23 13.21
N GLN A 39 11.00 -13.68 13.07
CA GLN A 39 12.12 -13.97 13.97
C GLN A 39 11.88 -13.47 15.39
N LEU A 40 11.40 -12.24 15.54
CA LEU A 40 11.15 -11.63 16.84
C LEU A 40 10.13 -12.42 17.66
N PHE A 41 9.10 -12.95 17.02
CA PHE A 41 8.07 -13.73 17.68
C PHE A 41 8.40 -15.24 17.77
N GLY A 42 9.49 -15.68 17.16
CA GLY A 42 9.83 -17.09 17.04
C GLY A 42 8.73 -17.87 16.31
N ALA A 43 8.11 -17.25 15.32
CA ALA A 43 7.02 -17.85 14.59
C ALA A 43 7.53 -18.77 13.47
N ALA A 44 6.78 -19.83 13.16
CA ALA A 44 7.08 -20.71 12.04
C ALA A 44 6.95 -19.96 10.71
N ALA A 45 5.92 -19.12 10.56
CA ALA A 45 5.75 -18.27 9.39
C ALA A 45 5.15 -16.91 9.77
N CYS A 46 5.38 -15.92 8.89
CA CYS A 46 4.73 -14.62 8.90
C CYS A 46 4.33 -14.24 7.48
N SER A 47 3.16 -13.67 7.31
CA SER A 47 2.68 -13.22 6.00
C SER A 47 1.99 -11.86 6.08
N LEU A 48 2.11 -11.09 4.98
CA LEU A 48 1.38 -9.86 4.73
C LEU A 48 0.48 -10.09 3.51
N ALA A 49 -0.83 -10.02 3.70
CA ALA A 49 -1.81 -10.07 2.64
C ALA A 49 -2.50 -8.72 2.49
N LEU A 50 -2.58 -8.21 1.26
CA LEU A 50 -3.15 -6.91 0.93
C LEU A 50 -4.46 -7.07 0.18
N LEU A 51 -5.42 -6.20 0.47
CA LEU A 51 -6.68 -6.10 -0.26
C LEU A 51 -6.45 -5.60 -1.69
N THR A 52 -7.20 -6.14 -2.62
CA THR A 52 -7.34 -5.58 -3.97
C THR A 52 -8.07 -4.24 -3.92
N GLU A 53 -7.96 -3.43 -4.98
CA GLU A 53 -8.62 -2.10 -5.05
C GLU A 53 -10.15 -2.19 -4.90
N ASP A 54 -10.77 -3.28 -5.39
CA ASP A 54 -12.19 -3.56 -5.27
C ASP A 54 -12.58 -4.26 -3.95
N GLU A 55 -11.60 -4.47 -3.06
CA GLU A 55 -11.73 -5.12 -1.76
C GLU A 55 -12.29 -6.56 -1.81
N SER A 56 -12.36 -7.17 -2.99
CA SER A 56 -12.95 -8.52 -3.18
C SER A 56 -12.02 -9.65 -2.78
N GLU A 57 -10.70 -9.42 -2.86
CA GLU A 57 -9.69 -10.43 -2.61
C GLU A 57 -8.56 -9.91 -1.71
N LEU A 58 -7.90 -10.85 -1.04
CA LEU A 58 -6.61 -10.68 -0.38
C LEU A 58 -5.52 -11.35 -1.22
N ILE A 59 -4.43 -10.63 -1.49
CA ILE A 59 -3.25 -11.14 -2.18
C ILE A 59 -2.12 -11.23 -1.15
N TYR A 60 -1.58 -12.42 -0.93
CA TYR A 60 -0.39 -12.61 -0.11
C TYR A 60 0.83 -12.03 -0.83
N THR A 61 1.16 -10.79 -0.50
CA THR A 61 2.21 -10.03 -1.19
C THR A 61 3.60 -10.42 -0.71
N VAL A 62 3.72 -10.69 0.58
CA VAL A 62 4.98 -11.09 1.22
C VAL A 62 4.72 -12.19 2.22
N ALA A 63 5.59 -13.19 2.24
CA ALA A 63 5.61 -14.21 3.27
C ALA A 63 7.05 -14.60 3.62
N ALA A 64 7.24 -15.14 4.83
CA ALA A 64 8.51 -15.60 5.34
C ALA A 64 8.30 -16.84 6.22
N GLY A 65 9.20 -17.82 6.17
CA GLY A 65 9.16 -19.06 6.92
C GLY A 65 8.44 -20.19 6.20
N GLU A 66 7.78 -21.07 6.95
CA GLU A 66 7.13 -22.28 6.42
C GLU A 66 6.02 -21.93 5.42
N GLY A 67 6.04 -22.59 4.25
CA GLY A 67 5.05 -22.37 3.17
C GLY A 67 5.15 -21.03 2.46
N ALA A 68 6.17 -20.21 2.69
CA ALA A 68 6.29 -18.86 2.15
C ALA A 68 6.29 -18.82 0.62
N ASP A 69 6.99 -19.76 -0.02
CA ASP A 69 7.11 -19.81 -1.49
C ASP A 69 5.77 -20.15 -2.16
N ASP A 70 4.97 -21.02 -1.53
CA ASP A 70 3.69 -21.47 -2.06
C ASP A 70 2.56 -20.45 -1.80
N VAL A 71 2.65 -19.67 -0.71
CA VAL A 71 1.63 -18.69 -0.35
C VAL A 71 1.83 -17.35 -1.05
N THR A 72 3.07 -16.95 -1.36
CA THR A 72 3.36 -15.67 -2.00
C THR A 72 2.72 -15.58 -3.39
N GLY A 73 1.92 -14.56 -3.61
CA GLY A 73 1.12 -14.37 -4.84
C GLY A 73 -0.23 -15.06 -4.82
N MET A 74 -0.52 -15.90 -3.82
CA MET A 74 -1.83 -16.55 -3.68
C MET A 74 -2.92 -15.49 -3.45
N ARG A 75 -4.07 -15.71 -4.07
CA ARG A 75 -5.28 -14.89 -3.93
C ARG A 75 -6.37 -15.69 -3.24
N ILE A 76 -7.02 -15.07 -2.29
CA ILE A 76 -8.19 -15.63 -1.59
C ILE A 76 -9.30 -14.57 -1.50
N SER A 77 -10.54 -15.00 -1.38
CA SER A 77 -11.63 -14.06 -1.10
C SER A 77 -11.37 -13.28 0.19
N SER A 78 -11.66 -11.98 0.19
CA SER A 78 -11.54 -11.12 1.37
C SER A 78 -12.52 -11.50 2.50
N SER A 79 -13.42 -12.45 2.26
CA SER A 79 -14.31 -13.02 3.27
C SER A 79 -13.84 -14.37 3.81
N LEU A 80 -12.73 -14.92 3.30
CA LEU A 80 -12.29 -16.28 3.61
C LEU A 80 -11.29 -16.31 4.75
N GLY A 81 -11.50 -17.21 5.69
CA GLY A 81 -10.52 -17.53 6.73
C GLY A 81 -10.38 -16.48 7.81
N ILE A 82 -9.37 -16.66 8.66
CA ILE A 82 -9.03 -15.70 9.72
C ILE A 82 -8.58 -14.35 9.13
N ALA A 83 -7.81 -14.38 8.06
CA ALA A 83 -7.37 -13.16 7.38
C ALA A 83 -8.55 -12.32 6.87
N GLY A 84 -9.54 -12.97 6.24
CA GLY A 84 -10.77 -12.32 5.80
C GLY A 84 -11.58 -11.76 6.97
N TRP A 85 -11.69 -12.50 8.07
CA TRP A 85 -12.37 -12.01 9.26
C TRP A 85 -11.70 -10.73 9.82
N VAL A 86 -10.36 -10.68 9.88
CA VAL A 86 -9.61 -9.50 10.37
C VAL A 86 -9.88 -8.28 9.51
N VAL A 87 -9.81 -8.39 8.19
CA VAL A 87 -10.03 -7.22 7.31
C VAL A 87 -11.49 -6.75 7.31
N GLN A 88 -12.46 -7.65 7.49
CA GLN A 88 -13.87 -7.28 7.56
C GLN A 88 -14.27 -6.68 8.92
N SER A 89 -13.72 -7.20 10.01
CA SER A 89 -14.04 -6.71 11.35
C SER A 89 -13.20 -5.51 11.79
N GLY A 90 -12.01 -5.32 11.20
CA GLY A 90 -11.01 -4.37 11.67
C GLY A 90 -10.43 -4.74 13.04
N GLN A 91 -10.63 -5.99 13.51
CA GLN A 91 -10.21 -6.39 14.84
C GLN A 91 -9.04 -7.36 14.79
N PRO A 92 -8.02 -7.18 15.63
CA PRO A 92 -6.96 -8.18 15.80
C PRO A 92 -7.51 -9.44 16.44
N ILE A 93 -6.87 -10.58 16.15
CA ILE A 93 -7.27 -11.87 16.69
C ILE A 93 -6.08 -12.76 17.01
N ALA A 94 -6.20 -13.53 18.08
CA ALA A 94 -5.31 -14.64 18.41
C ALA A 94 -6.14 -15.93 18.56
N VAL A 95 -5.79 -16.95 17.79
CA VAL A 95 -6.41 -18.28 17.87
C VAL A 95 -5.32 -19.29 18.20
N SER A 96 -5.47 -20.01 19.31
CA SER A 96 -4.48 -21.00 19.78
C SER A 96 -4.75 -22.42 19.29
N ASP A 97 -5.94 -22.68 18.78
CA ASP A 97 -6.36 -23.97 18.20
C ASP A 97 -7.19 -23.70 16.94
N LEU A 98 -6.50 -23.58 15.83
CA LEU A 98 -7.12 -23.34 14.52
C LEU A 98 -7.99 -24.51 14.05
N ALA A 99 -7.68 -25.74 14.49
CA ALA A 99 -8.43 -26.91 14.07
C ALA A 99 -9.88 -26.88 14.57
N SER A 100 -10.12 -26.20 15.70
CA SER A 100 -11.46 -26.03 16.29
C SER A 100 -12.17 -24.75 15.86
N ASP A 101 -11.49 -23.81 15.19
CA ASP A 101 -12.08 -22.53 14.76
C ASP A 101 -12.79 -22.67 13.41
N SER A 102 -14.10 -22.43 13.39
CA SER A 102 -14.92 -22.54 12.17
C SER A 102 -14.56 -21.58 11.04
N ARG A 103 -13.81 -20.52 11.35
CA ARG A 103 -13.31 -19.55 10.35
C ARG A 103 -12.05 -20.03 9.65
N PHE A 104 -11.38 -21.07 10.16
CA PHE A 104 -10.13 -21.55 9.60
C PHE A 104 -10.32 -22.17 8.22
N ALA A 105 -9.70 -21.58 7.20
CA ALA A 105 -9.73 -22.08 5.83
C ALA A 105 -8.69 -23.20 5.63
N ARG A 106 -8.97 -24.38 6.18
CA ARG A 106 -8.05 -25.52 6.20
C ARG A 106 -7.59 -25.92 4.81
N ASP A 107 -8.51 -26.00 3.83
CA ASP A 107 -8.19 -26.38 2.46
C ASP A 107 -7.19 -25.39 1.81
N THR A 108 -7.22 -24.12 2.23
CA THR A 108 -6.25 -23.11 1.79
C THR A 108 -4.89 -23.38 2.41
N ALA A 109 -4.82 -23.66 3.71
CA ALA A 109 -3.58 -23.96 4.40
C ALA A 109 -2.93 -25.25 3.85
N GLU A 110 -3.71 -26.28 3.56
CA GLU A 110 -3.19 -27.55 2.98
C GLU A 110 -2.54 -27.31 1.60
N ARG A 111 -3.03 -26.36 0.80
CA ARG A 111 -2.43 -26.01 -0.51
C ARG A 111 -1.10 -25.30 -0.41
N THR A 112 -0.79 -24.66 0.73
CA THR A 112 0.50 -23.98 0.97
C THR A 112 1.56 -24.92 1.57
N GLY A 113 1.25 -26.20 1.72
CA GLY A 113 2.15 -27.17 2.31
C GLY A 113 2.40 -27.02 3.82
N TYR A 114 1.78 -26.00 4.45
CA TYR A 114 1.89 -25.75 5.88
C TYR A 114 0.52 -25.50 6.54
N VAL A 115 0.17 -26.36 7.49
CA VAL A 115 -1.10 -26.25 8.24
C VAL A 115 -0.78 -25.80 9.66
N PRO A 116 -1.02 -24.52 10.01
CA PRO A 116 -0.69 -24.00 11.33
C PRO A 116 -1.67 -24.50 12.39
N GLN A 117 -1.19 -24.54 13.65
CA GLN A 117 -2.01 -24.82 14.83
C GLN A 117 -2.57 -23.56 15.45
N ALA A 118 -1.82 -22.46 15.39
CA ALA A 118 -2.17 -21.19 16.00
C ALA A 118 -1.89 -20.02 15.05
N ILE A 119 -2.65 -18.95 15.20
CA ILE A 119 -2.46 -17.72 14.45
C ILE A 119 -2.61 -16.51 15.37
N LEU A 120 -1.80 -15.50 15.11
CA LEU A 120 -1.97 -14.15 15.58
C LEU A 120 -2.06 -13.24 14.35
N ALA A 121 -3.16 -12.55 14.18
CA ALA A 121 -3.39 -11.69 13.01
C ALA A 121 -3.88 -10.32 13.44
N VAL A 122 -3.33 -9.28 12.82
CA VAL A 122 -3.71 -7.89 13.08
C VAL A 122 -3.97 -7.15 11.76
N PRO A 123 -4.92 -6.20 11.73
CA PRO A 123 -5.20 -5.41 10.55
C PRO A 123 -4.00 -4.52 10.19
N VAL A 124 -3.80 -4.32 8.90
CA VAL A 124 -2.91 -3.31 8.32
C VAL A 124 -3.81 -2.24 7.73
N GLU A 125 -3.87 -1.08 8.37
CA GLU A 125 -4.82 -0.04 8.03
C GLU A 125 -4.23 1.36 8.18
N THR A 126 -4.80 2.30 7.45
CA THR A 126 -4.62 3.73 7.66
C THR A 126 -5.88 4.32 8.31
N PRO A 127 -5.86 5.56 8.80
CA PRO A 127 -7.07 6.23 9.28
C PRO A 127 -8.20 6.34 8.23
N GLN A 128 -7.88 6.15 6.94
CA GLN A 128 -8.80 6.30 5.83
C GLN A 128 -9.37 4.97 5.34
N ARG A 129 -8.57 3.88 5.39
CA ARG A 129 -9.00 2.60 4.84
C ARG A 129 -8.20 1.40 5.37
N MET A 130 -8.83 0.23 5.28
CA MET A 130 -8.18 -1.06 5.44
C MET A 130 -7.28 -1.34 4.23
N LEU A 131 -6.04 -1.78 4.48
CA LEU A 131 -5.07 -2.16 3.46
C LEU A 131 -4.89 -3.66 3.37
N GLY A 132 -5.06 -4.39 4.50
CA GLY A 132 -4.83 -5.82 4.54
C GLY A 132 -4.65 -6.36 5.96
N VAL A 133 -3.86 -7.41 6.07
CA VAL A 133 -3.62 -8.14 7.33
C VAL A 133 -2.19 -8.65 7.39
N ILE A 134 -1.56 -8.54 8.55
CA ILE A 134 -0.31 -9.25 8.86
C ILE A 134 -0.61 -10.38 9.83
N SER A 135 -0.05 -11.57 9.57
CA SER A 135 -0.33 -12.78 10.33
C SER A 135 0.95 -13.49 10.73
N LEU A 136 1.01 -13.96 11.97
CA LEU A 136 2.04 -14.85 12.51
C LEU A 136 1.43 -16.23 12.72
N LEU A 137 2.10 -17.27 12.24
CA LEU A 137 1.69 -18.66 12.39
C LEU A 137 2.63 -19.36 13.38
N ASP A 138 2.05 -20.07 14.33
CA ASP A 138 2.76 -20.89 15.32
C ASP A 138 3.92 -20.14 16.00
N ARG A 139 3.59 -19.01 16.63
CA ARG A 139 4.56 -18.24 17.42
C ARG A 139 5.06 -19.06 18.62
N ASP A 140 6.26 -18.76 19.12
CA ASP A 140 6.83 -19.44 20.29
C ASP A 140 5.85 -19.38 21.49
N SER A 141 5.37 -20.52 21.91
CA SER A 141 4.42 -20.68 23.01
C SER A 141 4.96 -20.24 24.38
N ARG A 142 6.30 -20.11 24.50
CA ARG A 142 6.96 -19.62 25.73
C ARG A 142 6.87 -18.10 25.89
N ARG A 143 6.45 -17.39 24.86
CA ARG A 143 6.27 -15.94 24.93
C ARG A 143 5.06 -15.57 25.81
N PRO A 144 5.19 -14.50 26.60
CA PRO A 144 4.06 -14.03 27.41
C PRO A 144 2.92 -13.51 26.53
N GLY A 145 1.72 -13.75 27.00
CA GLY A 145 0.41 -13.19 26.61
C GLY A 145 0.16 -12.77 25.16
N ALA A 146 -0.89 -13.30 24.57
CA ALA A 146 -1.31 -12.96 23.21
C ALA A 146 -1.62 -11.45 23.03
N GLU A 147 -2.09 -10.76 24.06
CA GLU A 147 -2.39 -9.32 24.02
C GLU A 147 -1.13 -8.45 23.82
N GLN A 148 -0.03 -8.79 24.51
CA GLN A 148 1.23 -8.06 24.34
C GLN A 148 1.84 -8.30 22.96
N ASP A 149 1.74 -9.55 22.48
CA ASP A 149 2.21 -9.87 21.13
C ASP A 149 1.32 -9.24 20.06
N MET A 150 0.00 -9.13 20.27
CA MET A 150 -0.89 -8.37 19.38
C MET A 150 -0.49 -6.89 19.31
N ALA A 151 -0.30 -6.25 20.47
CA ALA A 151 0.12 -4.86 20.52
C ALA A 151 1.46 -4.62 19.81
N LEU A 152 2.41 -5.54 19.98
CA LEU A 152 3.71 -5.47 19.31
C LEU A 152 3.58 -5.72 17.80
N LEU A 153 2.78 -6.70 17.36
CA LEU A 153 2.55 -6.98 15.95
C LEU A 153 1.83 -5.82 15.25
N SER A 154 0.95 -5.10 15.98
CA SER A 154 0.29 -3.90 15.45
C SER A 154 1.29 -2.80 15.09
N LEU A 155 2.42 -2.68 15.81
CA LEU A 155 3.47 -1.73 15.42
C LEU A 155 4.11 -2.10 14.07
N PHE A 156 4.26 -3.40 13.76
CA PHE A 156 4.72 -3.83 12.43
C PHE A 156 3.66 -3.56 11.37
N ALA A 157 2.38 -3.75 11.70
CA ALA A 157 1.26 -3.42 10.81
C ALA A 157 1.24 -1.91 10.50
N ASP A 158 1.42 -1.04 11.50
CA ASP A 158 1.49 0.41 11.32
C ASP A 158 2.67 0.81 10.41
N GLN A 159 3.85 0.17 10.57
CA GLN A 159 5.00 0.41 9.69
C GLN A 159 4.74 -0.05 8.25
N ALA A 160 4.10 -1.21 8.07
CA ALA A 160 3.70 -1.68 6.75
C ALA A 160 2.67 -0.74 6.11
N ALA A 161 1.68 -0.28 6.88
CA ALA A 161 0.67 0.68 6.41
C ALA A 161 1.30 2.01 5.99
N LEU A 162 2.24 2.54 6.77
CA LEU A 162 2.97 3.77 6.44
C LEU A 162 3.80 3.62 5.16
N ALA A 163 4.49 2.49 4.99
CA ALA A 163 5.25 2.21 3.77
C ALA A 163 4.33 2.16 2.54
N LEU A 164 3.20 1.47 2.64
CA LEU A 164 2.21 1.37 1.56
C LEU A 164 1.57 2.72 1.22
N ALA A 165 1.16 3.49 2.23
CA ALA A 165 0.60 4.84 2.05
C ALA A 165 1.61 5.79 1.39
N SER A 166 2.90 5.65 1.70
CA SER A 166 3.96 6.44 1.06
C SER A 166 4.05 6.12 -0.43
N VAL A 167 3.99 4.84 -0.83
CA VAL A 167 3.98 4.43 -2.24
C VAL A 167 2.80 5.03 -3.00
N GLU A 168 1.61 4.99 -2.39
CA GLU A 168 0.41 5.57 -2.98
C GLU A 168 0.54 7.08 -3.19
N ALA A 169 1.03 7.80 -2.18
CA ALA A 169 1.25 9.24 -2.26
C ALA A 169 2.26 9.61 -3.38
N PHE A 170 3.36 8.85 -3.50
CA PHE A 170 4.34 9.05 -4.58
C PHE A 170 3.75 8.71 -5.94
N SER A 171 3.00 7.63 -6.07
CA SER A 171 2.37 7.24 -7.34
C SER A 171 1.33 8.27 -7.78
N MET A 172 0.54 8.78 -6.83
CA MET A 172 -0.44 9.85 -7.09
C MET A 172 0.24 11.15 -7.54
N MET A 173 1.33 11.55 -6.88
CA MET A 173 2.11 12.72 -7.26
C MET A 173 2.73 12.56 -8.66
N GLY A 174 3.28 11.38 -8.95
CA GLY A 174 3.82 11.04 -10.27
C GLY A 174 2.76 11.15 -11.37
N ARG A 175 1.55 10.65 -11.13
CA ARG A 175 0.42 10.76 -12.07
C ARG A 175 0.04 12.21 -12.34
N VAL A 176 -0.14 13.01 -11.30
CA VAL A 176 -0.47 14.45 -11.43
C VAL A 176 0.62 15.19 -12.21
N LEU A 177 1.89 14.88 -11.97
CA LEU A 177 3.00 15.47 -12.69
C LEU A 177 2.99 15.08 -14.18
N LEU A 178 2.79 13.80 -14.49
CA LEU A 178 2.71 13.30 -15.86
C LEU A 178 1.53 13.91 -16.62
N ASP A 179 0.36 14.03 -15.99
CA ASP A 179 -0.80 14.66 -16.59
C ASP A 179 -0.55 16.16 -16.85
N ALA A 180 0.07 16.87 -15.91
CA ALA A 180 0.44 18.28 -16.09
C ALA A 180 1.48 18.49 -17.22
N LEU A 181 2.45 17.58 -17.33
CA LEU A 181 3.42 17.59 -18.42
C LEU A 181 2.76 17.27 -19.76
N ALA A 182 1.80 16.34 -19.81
CA ALA A 182 1.06 16.01 -21.02
C ALA A 182 0.22 17.20 -21.53
N GLU A 183 -0.33 18.01 -20.61
CA GLU A 183 -1.07 19.23 -20.96
C GLU A 183 -0.13 20.35 -21.45
N ALA A 184 1.10 20.42 -20.93
CA ALA A 184 2.10 21.41 -21.32
C ALA A 184 2.84 21.02 -22.60
N ALA A 185 2.75 19.77 -23.06
CA ALA A 185 3.48 19.26 -24.20
C ALA A 185 3.01 19.93 -25.51
N ALA A 186 3.99 20.45 -26.28
CA ALA A 186 3.73 21.11 -27.57
C ALA A 186 3.44 20.12 -28.72
N GLY A 187 3.65 18.80 -28.51
CA GLY A 187 3.48 17.75 -29.52
C GLY A 187 2.45 16.72 -29.08
N GLN A 188 1.58 16.28 -30.03
CA GLN A 188 0.51 15.33 -29.77
C GLN A 188 1.04 13.95 -29.32
N ASP A 189 2.13 13.48 -29.92
CA ASP A 189 2.71 12.17 -29.60
C ASP A 189 3.28 12.11 -28.18
N LEU A 190 3.98 13.18 -27.74
CA LEU A 190 4.48 13.29 -26.38
C LEU A 190 3.35 13.36 -25.35
N ALA A 191 2.29 14.12 -25.64
CA ALA A 191 1.14 14.21 -24.76
C ALA A 191 0.44 12.85 -24.61
N ILE A 192 0.34 12.04 -25.67
CA ILE A 192 -0.22 10.69 -25.65
C ILE A 192 0.67 9.76 -24.79
N ALA A 193 1.99 9.78 -25.03
CA ALA A 193 2.92 8.94 -24.27
C ALA A 193 2.89 9.25 -22.75
N LEU A 194 2.85 10.53 -22.39
CA LEU A 194 2.77 10.98 -20.99
C LEU A 194 1.43 10.56 -20.33
N ARG A 195 0.30 10.66 -21.03
CA ARG A 195 -1.00 10.19 -20.53
C ARG A 195 -1.04 8.67 -20.39
N GLN A 196 -0.41 7.92 -21.31
CA GLN A 196 -0.30 6.47 -21.16
C GLN A 196 0.54 6.09 -19.95
N ALA A 197 1.66 6.78 -19.72
CA ALA A 197 2.47 6.59 -18.53
C ALA A 197 1.70 6.96 -17.24
N ALA A 198 0.93 8.05 -17.24
CA ALA A 198 0.06 8.42 -16.13
C ALA A 198 -1.02 7.38 -15.86
N ALA A 199 -1.62 6.80 -16.89
CA ALA A 199 -2.65 5.77 -16.78
C ALA A 199 -2.13 4.44 -16.21
N SER A 200 -0.83 4.17 -16.29
CA SER A 200 -0.18 3.00 -15.68
C SER A 200 0.02 3.12 -14.16
N LEU A 201 -0.14 4.33 -13.60
CA LEU A 201 -0.09 4.57 -12.16
C LEU A 201 -1.48 4.42 -11.54
N PRO A 202 -1.58 4.06 -10.24
CA PRO A 202 -2.84 4.00 -9.52
C PRO A 202 -3.67 5.27 -9.69
N ALA A 203 -4.99 5.14 -9.72
CA ALA A 203 -5.88 6.28 -9.88
C ALA A 203 -5.68 7.28 -8.73
N ALA A 204 -5.53 8.56 -9.09
CA ALA A 204 -5.50 9.61 -8.09
C ALA A 204 -6.90 9.78 -7.48
N ASP A 205 -6.98 10.15 -6.19
CA ASP A 205 -8.22 10.57 -5.57
C ASP A 205 -8.88 11.66 -6.44
N PRO A 206 -10.18 11.51 -6.82
CA PRO A 206 -10.84 12.46 -7.70
C PRO A 206 -10.81 13.91 -7.18
N GLY A 207 -10.87 14.09 -5.85
CA GLY A 207 -10.77 15.41 -5.22
C GLY A 207 -9.39 16.03 -5.36
N LEU A 208 -8.32 15.23 -5.16
CA LEU A 208 -6.93 15.65 -5.34
C LEU A 208 -6.60 15.93 -6.82
N ALA A 209 -7.10 15.11 -7.73
CA ALA A 209 -6.94 15.34 -9.18
C ALA A 209 -7.62 16.65 -9.61
N ALA A 210 -8.84 16.92 -9.15
CA ALA A 210 -9.57 18.17 -9.41
C ALA A 210 -8.84 19.38 -8.81
N LEU A 211 -8.32 19.26 -7.59
CA LEU A 211 -7.54 20.31 -6.94
C LEU A 211 -6.26 20.61 -7.74
N ALA A 212 -5.49 19.59 -8.12
CA ALA A 212 -4.28 19.74 -8.92
C ALA A 212 -4.58 20.38 -10.30
N ALA A 213 -5.66 19.97 -10.98
CA ALA A 213 -6.09 20.55 -12.24
C ALA A 213 -6.46 22.05 -12.09
N THR A 214 -7.14 22.39 -11.00
CA THR A 214 -7.49 23.79 -10.69
C THR A 214 -6.26 24.65 -10.46
N PHE A 215 -5.30 24.16 -9.67
CA PHE A 215 -4.03 24.84 -9.45
C PHE A 215 -3.20 24.97 -10.73
N ALA A 216 -3.13 23.93 -11.56
CA ALA A 216 -2.45 23.97 -12.84
C ALA A 216 -3.10 25.00 -13.79
N ALA A 217 -4.41 25.10 -13.81
CA ALA A 217 -5.15 26.09 -14.59
C ALA A 217 -4.85 27.53 -14.12
N LEU A 218 -4.81 27.77 -12.80
CA LEU A 218 -4.42 29.05 -12.23
C LEU A 218 -2.97 29.44 -12.55
N ALA A 219 -2.04 28.48 -12.39
CA ALA A 219 -0.61 28.71 -12.66
C ALA A 219 -0.32 29.06 -14.14
N ARG A 220 -1.19 28.66 -15.07
CA ARG A 220 -1.07 29.00 -16.51
C ARG A 220 -1.54 30.41 -16.87
N ARG A 221 -2.31 31.09 -16.01
CA ARG A 221 -2.87 32.42 -16.30
C ARG A 221 -1.88 33.57 -16.15
N GLY A 222 -0.87 33.42 -15.30
CA GLY A 222 0.15 34.45 -15.11
C GLY A 222 0.87 34.34 -13.77
N ASP A 223 1.83 35.23 -13.54
CA ASP A 223 2.63 35.20 -12.30
C ASP A 223 1.83 35.60 -11.07
N ALA A 224 0.86 36.50 -11.22
CA ALA A 224 -0.01 36.92 -10.11
C ALA A 224 -0.92 35.78 -9.63
N GLU A 225 -1.51 35.02 -10.56
CA GLU A 225 -2.36 33.88 -10.27
C GLU A 225 -1.55 32.71 -9.70
N ARG A 226 -0.30 32.54 -10.16
CA ARG A 226 0.63 31.55 -9.59
C ARG A 226 0.97 31.87 -8.15
N GLN A 227 1.25 33.14 -7.84
CA GLN A 227 1.52 33.58 -6.47
C GLN A 227 0.30 33.41 -5.58
N LEU A 228 -0.91 33.71 -6.08
CA LEU A 228 -2.15 33.47 -5.35
C LEU A 228 -2.34 31.98 -5.06
N ALA A 229 -2.15 31.10 -6.02
CA ALA A 229 -2.27 29.65 -5.84
C ALA A 229 -1.28 29.14 -4.77
N LEU A 230 -0.04 29.61 -4.76
CA LEU A 230 0.97 29.26 -3.76
C LEU A 230 0.59 29.80 -2.37
N ALA A 231 0.05 31.02 -2.27
CA ALA A 231 -0.40 31.59 -1.01
C ALA A 231 -1.56 30.78 -0.41
N VAL A 232 -2.55 30.40 -1.22
CA VAL A 232 -3.68 29.55 -0.77
C VAL A 232 -3.19 28.19 -0.28
N LEU A 233 -2.26 27.57 -1.00
CA LEU A 233 -1.65 26.29 -0.57
C LEU A 233 -0.89 26.43 0.76
N ALA A 234 -0.19 27.53 0.96
CA ALA A 234 0.52 27.81 2.22
C ALA A 234 -0.46 27.97 3.39
N ASP A 235 -1.57 28.69 3.17
CA ASP A 235 -2.63 28.88 4.17
C ASP A 235 -3.33 27.56 4.51
N VAL A 236 -3.66 26.73 3.52
CA VAL A 236 -4.25 25.40 3.72
C VAL A 236 -3.31 24.52 4.53
N ARG A 237 -2.00 24.50 4.19
CA ARG A 237 -0.99 23.76 4.95
C ARG A 237 -0.95 24.20 6.41
N GLN A 238 -0.89 25.51 6.67
CA GLN A 238 -0.87 26.06 8.02
C GLN A 238 -2.15 25.73 8.81
N TYR A 239 -3.31 25.73 8.14
CA TYR A 239 -4.58 25.31 8.75
C TYR A 239 -4.56 23.84 9.16
N VAL A 240 -4.06 22.95 8.30
CA VAL A 240 -3.95 21.50 8.58
C VAL A 240 -2.98 21.25 9.73
N GLU A 241 -1.82 21.92 9.75
CA GLU A 241 -0.81 21.79 10.81
C GLU A 241 -1.32 22.29 12.18
N ARG A 242 -2.25 23.25 12.20
CA ARG A 242 -2.86 23.78 13.44
C ARG A 242 -4.05 22.97 13.95
N ARG A 243 -4.56 22.02 13.18
CA ARG A 243 -5.69 21.20 13.62
C ARG A 243 -5.19 20.20 14.67
N PRO A 244 -5.67 20.26 15.92
CA PRO A 244 -5.33 19.25 16.90
C PRO A 244 -5.83 17.89 16.38
N SER A 245 -4.96 16.88 16.45
CA SER A 245 -5.34 15.50 16.21
C SER A 245 -6.60 15.20 17.04
N ARG A 246 -7.69 14.77 16.41
CA ARG A 246 -8.89 14.36 17.17
C ARG A 246 -8.44 13.29 18.16
N PRO A 247 -8.77 13.42 19.47
CA PRO A 247 -8.52 12.33 20.40
C PRO A 247 -9.33 11.10 19.93
N ARG A 248 -8.64 9.95 19.96
CA ARG A 248 -9.21 8.63 19.72
C ARG A 248 -10.24 8.26 20.78
#